data_c6dd4545fd970282d9a9c04919b9f6f2
#
_entry.id   c6dd4545fd970282d9a9c04919b9f6f2
#
_cell.length_a   1.000
_cell.length_b   1.000
_cell.length_c   1.000
_cell.angle_alpha   90.00
_cell.angle_beta   90.00
_cell.angle_gamma   90.00
#
_symmetry.space_group_name_H-M   'P 1'
#
loop_
_entity.id
_entity.type
_entity.pdbx_description
1 polymer ?
#
loop_
_entity_poly.entity_id
_entity_poly.type
_entity_poly.pdbx_seq_one_letter_code
_entity_poly.pdbx_strand_id
1 'polypeptide(L)'
;MKQKKNPRFRFSGSIDMEIIRRQVKRHRRSVLGQWTIRIVVAAMIVTGTYLVIENQTYTSVATADSHKKDTEDSNQYIAFSDGVIRYSRDGVVFLNKKNKEKWIQPCQIQNPIVDVNEDVFAIADVGGNTIMIFQKSGLKGEIETTLPIEKISVSNQGIVSAILKNESTPQIISYDAVGNILVEHQVNLNSTGYPISLDMSADGENLMVSYLSTKNGTLKSMVAFYNFGKEGQEKTDNLIYTEDFEQTVVPDVFYMDASTSVAVGDRSFVIYEGTKSVKKKTEVKLNQEIRSEFHSDRYIGFILTNKDKSGYEVQLYDKTGKQIINREITGEYSHVKIAGDEIIMFLSLIHISEPTRRSYI
;
A
#
# COMPACT_ATOMS: atom_id res chain seq x y z
N MET A 1 -3.26 2.29 107.50
CA MET A 1 -3.88 2.26 106.17
C MET A 1 -3.65 3.55 105.41
N LYS A 2 -2.65 3.64 104.54
CA LYS A 2 -2.33 4.87 103.77
C LYS A 2 -2.82 4.71 102.34
N GLN A 3 -3.82 5.45 101.92
CA GLN A 3 -4.27 5.47 100.54
C GLN A 3 -3.28 6.28 99.69
N LYS A 4 -2.75 5.60 98.61
CA LYS A 4 -1.94 6.21 97.55
C LYS A 4 -2.90 6.98 96.60
N LYS A 5 -2.77 8.34 96.59
CA LYS A 5 -3.39 9.14 95.53
C LYS A 5 -2.68 8.98 94.20
N ASN A 6 -3.42 8.57 93.20
CA ASN A 6 -2.97 8.55 91.79
C ASN A 6 -2.82 10.01 91.27
N PRO A 7 -1.71 10.37 90.58
CA PRO A 7 -1.64 11.70 89.97
C PRO A 7 -2.47 11.71 88.66
N ARG A 8 -3.46 12.58 88.65
CA ARG A 8 -4.20 12.90 87.41
C ARG A 8 -3.27 13.71 86.52
N PHE A 9 -2.81 13.15 85.40
CA PHE A 9 -2.20 13.89 84.30
C PHE A 9 -3.27 14.77 83.64
N ARG A 10 -3.24 16.10 83.87
CA ARG A 10 -3.97 17.07 83.05
C ARG A 10 -3.14 17.37 81.83
N PHE A 11 -3.59 16.90 80.68
CA PHE A 11 -3.18 17.42 79.41
C PHE A 11 -3.79 18.82 79.26
N SER A 12 -3.04 19.86 79.57
CA SER A 12 -3.30 21.21 79.20
C SER A 12 -2.37 21.64 78.09
N GLY A 13 -2.78 21.36 76.88
CA GLY A 13 -2.14 21.86 75.67
C GLY A 13 -3.25 22.11 74.63
N SER A 14 -3.60 23.41 74.45
CA SER A 14 -4.38 23.78 73.30
C SER A 14 -3.62 23.32 72.06
N ILE A 15 -4.06 22.22 71.44
CA ILE A 15 -3.52 21.77 70.17
C ILE A 15 -3.78 22.91 69.19
N ASP A 16 -2.69 23.58 68.75
CA ASP A 16 -2.75 24.64 67.77
C ASP A 16 -3.14 24.05 66.44
N MET A 17 -4.42 24.06 66.16
CA MET A 17 -5.01 23.49 64.94
C MET A 17 -4.47 24.14 63.69
N GLU A 18 -3.91 25.33 63.74
CA GLU A 18 -3.27 25.98 62.61
C GLU A 18 -1.91 25.31 62.24
N ILE A 19 -1.11 24.95 63.25
CA ILE A 19 0.18 24.27 63.04
C ILE A 19 -0.08 22.91 62.42
N ILE A 20 -1.06 22.16 62.89
CA ILE A 20 -1.42 20.85 62.30
C ILE A 20 -1.92 21.03 60.89
N ARG A 21 -2.76 21.99 60.58
CA ARG A 21 -3.23 22.26 59.20
C ARG A 21 -2.07 22.63 58.28
N ARG A 22 -1.11 23.43 58.72
CA ARG A 22 0.10 23.77 57.93
C ARG A 22 0.97 22.55 57.68
N GLN A 23 1.19 21.69 58.67
CA GLN A 23 1.96 20.43 58.48
C GLN A 23 1.24 19.48 57.57
N VAL A 24 -0.05 19.25 57.69
CA VAL A 24 -0.83 18.40 56.78
C VAL A 24 -0.82 18.96 55.36
N LYS A 25 -0.93 20.29 55.18
CA LYS A 25 -0.85 20.91 53.82
C LYS A 25 0.54 20.78 53.21
N ARG A 26 1.61 20.90 54.01
CA ARG A 26 2.99 20.64 53.53
C ARG A 26 3.18 19.18 53.13
N HIS A 27 2.73 18.26 53.97
CA HIS A 27 2.84 16.82 53.69
C HIS A 27 2.04 16.45 52.42
N ARG A 28 0.79 16.91 52.27
CA ARG A 28 0.01 16.68 51.05
C ARG A 28 0.69 17.26 49.80
N ARG A 29 1.29 18.45 49.86
CA ARG A 29 2.05 19.02 48.73
C ARG A 29 3.30 18.23 48.41
N SER A 30 4.03 17.76 49.44
CA SER A 30 5.22 16.89 49.23
C SER A 30 4.86 15.53 48.60
N VAL A 31 3.79 14.89 49.11
CA VAL A 31 3.29 13.64 48.57
C VAL A 31 2.79 13.82 47.12
N LEU A 32 2.01 14.91 46.88
CA LEU A 32 1.54 15.22 45.52
C LEU A 32 2.72 15.46 44.57
N GLY A 33 3.75 16.21 44.99
CA GLY A 33 4.97 16.44 44.22
C GLY A 33 5.74 15.15 43.93
N GLN A 34 5.83 14.23 44.87
CA GLN A 34 6.45 12.92 44.64
C GLN A 34 5.66 12.04 43.61
N TRP A 35 4.32 12.10 43.72
CA TRP A 35 3.48 11.40 42.74
C TRP A 35 3.56 12.00 41.36
N THR A 36 3.59 13.32 41.21
CA THR A 36 3.77 13.96 39.90
C THR A 36 5.10 13.61 39.25
N ILE A 37 6.21 13.60 40.04
CA ILE A 37 7.52 13.18 39.54
C ILE A 37 7.47 11.72 39.06
N ARG A 38 6.87 10.81 39.81
CA ARG A 38 6.75 9.40 39.44
C ARG A 38 5.95 9.22 38.14
N ILE A 39 4.85 9.97 37.97
CA ILE A 39 4.03 9.94 36.75
C ILE A 39 4.82 10.46 35.54
N VAL A 40 5.57 11.57 35.71
CA VAL A 40 6.41 12.12 34.64
C VAL A 40 7.52 11.13 34.23
N VAL A 41 8.18 10.50 35.21
CA VAL A 41 9.20 9.48 34.91
C VAL A 41 8.58 8.26 34.20
N ALA A 42 7.43 7.78 34.66
CA ALA A 42 6.74 6.69 34.00
C ALA A 42 6.32 7.07 32.55
N ALA A 43 5.81 8.28 32.34
CA ALA A 43 5.49 8.79 31.02
C ALA A 43 6.73 8.88 30.10
N MET A 44 7.86 9.36 30.63
CA MET A 44 9.13 9.39 29.86
C MET A 44 9.62 7.99 29.50
N ILE A 45 9.49 7.02 30.39
CA ILE A 45 9.87 5.63 30.10
C ILE A 45 8.97 5.06 28.99
N VAL A 46 7.64 5.25 29.09
CA VAL A 46 6.69 4.78 28.08
C VAL A 46 6.97 5.44 26.72
N THR A 47 7.16 6.75 26.71
CA THR A 47 7.48 7.47 25.47
C THR A 47 8.82 7.03 24.90
N GLY A 48 9.84 6.85 25.76
CA GLY A 48 11.17 6.37 25.33
C GLY A 48 11.11 4.96 24.75
N THR A 49 10.39 4.03 25.38
CA THR A 49 10.20 2.67 24.86
C THR A 49 9.41 2.67 23.55
N TYR A 50 8.38 3.50 23.44
CA TYR A 50 7.62 3.67 22.22
C TYR A 50 8.52 4.13 21.05
N LEU A 51 9.32 5.19 21.26
CA LEU A 51 10.24 5.70 20.24
C LEU A 51 11.31 4.68 19.85
N VAL A 52 11.79 3.87 20.79
CA VAL A 52 12.76 2.81 20.49
C VAL A 52 12.13 1.72 19.62
N ILE A 53 10.91 1.30 19.95
CA ILE A 53 10.19 0.27 19.17
C ILE A 53 9.85 0.80 17.77
N GLU A 54 9.38 2.04 17.65
CA GLU A 54 9.02 2.64 16.37
C GLU A 54 10.23 2.84 15.43
N ASN A 55 11.43 3.04 15.99
CA ASN A 55 12.65 3.23 15.21
C ASN A 55 13.51 1.97 15.07
N GLN A 56 13.00 0.78 15.45
CA GLN A 56 13.75 -0.46 15.27
C GLN A 56 13.86 -0.83 13.79
N THR A 57 15.07 -1.09 13.33
CA THR A 57 15.34 -1.70 12.03
C THR A 57 15.71 -3.15 12.23
N TYR A 58 14.95 -4.05 11.63
CA TYR A 58 15.22 -5.48 11.67
C TYR A 58 16.21 -5.83 10.56
N THR A 59 17.36 -6.39 10.93
CA THR A 59 18.41 -6.85 9.97
C THR A 59 18.42 -8.36 9.80
N SER A 60 17.60 -9.07 10.56
CA SER A 60 17.51 -10.53 10.49
C SER A 60 16.06 -11.00 10.62
N VAL A 61 15.73 -12.05 9.89
CA VAL A 61 14.40 -12.69 9.91
C VAL A 61 14.56 -14.06 10.54
N ALA A 62 13.71 -14.38 11.53
CA ALA A 62 13.58 -15.73 12.03
C ALA A 62 12.63 -16.51 11.13
N THR A 63 13.12 -17.55 10.47
CA THR A 63 12.28 -18.44 9.68
C THR A 63 11.44 -19.31 10.61
N ALA A 64 10.14 -19.04 10.68
CA ALA A 64 9.21 -19.81 11.49
C ALA A 64 8.89 -21.18 10.87
N ASP A 65 8.86 -21.24 9.54
CA ASP A 65 8.65 -22.46 8.76
C ASP A 65 9.25 -22.29 7.37
N SER A 66 9.77 -23.38 6.80
CA SER A 66 10.31 -23.38 5.43
C SER A 66 9.81 -24.59 4.68
N HIS A 67 9.25 -24.34 3.51
CA HIS A 67 8.84 -25.38 2.59
C HIS A 67 9.78 -25.39 1.40
N LYS A 68 10.23 -26.59 0.98
CA LYS A 68 10.98 -26.70 -0.26
C LYS A 68 10.09 -26.23 -1.41
N LYS A 69 10.58 -25.26 -2.16
CA LYS A 69 9.98 -24.88 -3.43
C LYS A 69 10.20 -26.06 -4.39
N ASP A 70 9.13 -26.59 -4.96
CA ASP A 70 9.27 -27.47 -6.11
C ASP A 70 9.98 -26.66 -7.20
N THR A 71 10.97 -27.28 -7.83
CA THR A 71 11.96 -26.63 -8.69
C THR A 71 11.43 -26.09 -10.02
N GLU A 72 10.12 -25.98 -10.19
CA GLU A 72 9.55 -25.30 -11.35
C GLU A 72 9.54 -23.78 -11.10
N ASP A 73 10.44 -23.11 -11.77
CA ASP A 73 10.75 -21.67 -11.61
C ASP A 73 9.64 -20.69 -12.05
N SER A 74 8.49 -21.18 -12.48
CA SER A 74 7.39 -20.37 -13.01
C SER A 74 6.36 -19.90 -11.97
N ASN A 75 6.42 -20.39 -10.73
CA ASN A 75 5.47 -20.04 -9.68
C ASN A 75 5.70 -18.62 -9.15
N GLN A 76 4.66 -17.80 -9.16
CA GLN A 76 4.61 -16.48 -8.54
C GLN A 76 3.70 -16.51 -7.30
N TYR A 77 3.94 -15.58 -6.37
CA TYR A 77 3.24 -15.54 -5.09
C TYR A 77 2.78 -14.12 -4.79
N ILE A 78 1.54 -13.99 -4.34
CA ILE A 78 0.97 -12.73 -3.89
C ILE A 78 0.21 -12.91 -2.58
N ALA A 79 0.34 -11.97 -1.67
CA ALA A 79 -0.44 -11.97 -0.43
C ALA A 79 -1.92 -11.76 -0.76
N PHE A 80 -2.79 -12.54 -0.15
CA PHE A 80 -4.23 -12.48 -0.37
C PHE A 80 -4.98 -12.90 0.88
N SER A 81 -5.86 -12.03 1.37
CA SER A 81 -6.65 -12.28 2.59
C SER A 81 -5.75 -12.72 3.75
N ASP A 82 -6.00 -13.88 4.35
CA ASP A 82 -5.21 -14.46 5.43
C ASP A 82 -4.20 -15.53 4.98
N GLY A 83 -3.79 -15.50 3.70
CA GLY A 83 -2.89 -16.49 3.11
C GLY A 83 -2.12 -15.95 1.92
N VAL A 84 -1.84 -16.82 0.98
CA VAL A 84 -1.04 -16.54 -0.22
C VAL A 84 -1.68 -17.20 -1.44
N ILE A 85 -1.82 -16.47 -2.52
CA ILE A 85 -2.08 -17.04 -3.84
C ILE A 85 -0.74 -17.42 -4.46
N ARG A 86 -0.62 -18.67 -4.87
CA ARG A 86 0.40 -19.15 -5.78
C ARG A 86 -0.23 -19.28 -7.16
N TYR A 87 0.35 -18.65 -8.15
CA TYR A 87 -0.13 -18.74 -9.52
C TYR A 87 1.01 -19.01 -10.49
N SER A 88 0.68 -19.68 -11.58
CA SER A 88 1.59 -20.04 -12.67
C SER A 88 0.81 -20.08 -13.98
N ARG A 89 1.45 -20.57 -15.03
CA ARG A 89 0.79 -20.81 -16.32
C ARG A 89 -0.29 -21.90 -16.27
N ASP A 90 -0.19 -22.81 -15.29
CA ASP A 90 -1.04 -24.00 -15.20
C ASP A 90 -2.18 -23.88 -14.22
N GLY A 91 -2.22 -22.79 -13.43
CA GLY A 91 -3.30 -22.58 -12.49
C GLY A 91 -3.01 -21.65 -11.34
N VAL A 92 -4.04 -21.50 -10.51
CA VAL A 92 -4.08 -20.67 -9.32
C VAL A 92 -4.37 -21.53 -8.10
N VAL A 93 -3.61 -21.35 -7.03
CA VAL A 93 -3.75 -22.11 -5.78
C VAL A 93 -3.80 -21.15 -4.60
N PHE A 94 -4.77 -21.29 -3.73
CA PHE A 94 -4.80 -20.57 -2.46
C PHE A 94 -4.21 -21.40 -1.33
N LEU A 95 -3.21 -20.84 -0.68
CA LEU A 95 -2.50 -21.41 0.46
C LEU A 95 -2.84 -20.62 1.72
N ASN A 96 -3.26 -21.29 2.77
CA ASN A 96 -3.48 -20.62 4.06
C ASN A 96 -2.15 -20.32 4.78
N LYS A 97 -2.22 -19.65 5.95
CA LYS A 97 -1.04 -19.33 6.80
C LYS A 97 -0.18 -20.55 7.20
N LYS A 98 -0.73 -21.78 7.11
CA LYS A 98 0.00 -23.02 7.39
C LYS A 98 0.50 -23.70 6.11
N ASN A 99 0.55 -22.96 4.99
CA ASN A 99 0.92 -23.45 3.67
C ASN A 99 0.11 -24.68 3.19
N LYS A 100 -1.14 -24.79 3.66
CA LYS A 100 -2.06 -25.84 3.21
C LYS A 100 -2.94 -25.31 2.10
N GLU A 101 -3.02 -26.06 1.03
CA GLU A 101 -3.90 -25.77 -0.10
C GLU A 101 -5.38 -25.79 0.38
N LYS A 102 -6.09 -24.74 0.04
CA LYS A 102 -7.51 -24.57 0.31
C LYS A 102 -8.35 -24.89 -0.90
N TRP A 103 -7.92 -24.41 -2.04
CA TRP A 103 -8.48 -24.70 -3.34
C TRP A 103 -7.43 -24.56 -4.44
N ILE A 104 -7.68 -25.21 -5.56
CA ILE A 104 -6.87 -25.17 -6.77
C ILE A 104 -7.82 -24.92 -7.93
N GLN A 105 -7.49 -23.98 -8.78
CA GLN A 105 -8.16 -23.71 -10.04
C GLN A 105 -7.18 -23.92 -11.17
N PRO A 106 -7.28 -25.02 -11.94
CA PRO A 106 -6.50 -25.19 -13.15
C PRO A 106 -6.91 -24.17 -14.20
N CYS A 107 -5.94 -23.59 -14.88
CA CYS A 107 -6.15 -22.69 -16.02
C CYS A 107 -4.90 -22.68 -16.88
N GLN A 108 -5.02 -22.19 -18.11
CA GLN A 108 -3.89 -22.01 -19.01
C GLN A 108 -3.70 -20.53 -19.29
N ILE A 109 -2.65 -19.95 -18.74
CA ILE A 109 -2.33 -18.51 -18.83
C ILE A 109 -0.87 -18.42 -19.28
N GLN A 110 -0.60 -17.73 -20.38
CA GLN A 110 0.76 -17.59 -20.89
C GLN A 110 1.51 -16.45 -20.23
N ASN A 111 0.87 -15.30 -20.09
CA ASN A 111 1.43 -14.08 -19.53
C ASN A 111 0.50 -13.54 -18.43
N PRO A 112 0.55 -14.12 -17.22
CA PRO A 112 -0.38 -13.76 -16.16
C PRO A 112 -0.17 -12.32 -15.69
N ILE A 113 -1.26 -11.56 -15.66
CA ILE A 113 -1.38 -10.31 -14.93
C ILE A 113 -2.37 -10.51 -13.81
N VAL A 114 -2.08 -9.91 -12.67
CA VAL A 114 -2.89 -10.08 -11.46
C VAL A 114 -3.16 -8.73 -10.82
N ASP A 115 -4.33 -8.62 -10.22
CA ASP A 115 -4.68 -7.51 -9.35
C ASP A 115 -5.39 -8.02 -8.11
N VAL A 116 -5.17 -7.34 -6.97
CA VAL A 116 -5.71 -7.72 -5.67
C VAL A 116 -6.30 -6.52 -4.98
N ASN A 117 -7.54 -6.62 -4.59
CA ASN A 117 -8.21 -5.63 -3.77
C ASN A 117 -8.84 -6.33 -2.57
N GLU A 118 -8.24 -6.14 -1.37
CA GLU A 118 -8.64 -6.78 -0.12
C GLU A 118 -8.79 -8.33 -0.24
N ASP A 119 -10.02 -8.81 -0.25
CA ASP A 119 -10.39 -10.23 -0.32
C ASP A 119 -10.82 -10.70 -1.73
N VAL A 120 -10.54 -9.91 -2.75
CA VAL A 120 -10.76 -10.24 -4.16
C VAL A 120 -9.45 -10.24 -4.93
N PHE A 121 -9.24 -11.27 -5.70
CA PHE A 121 -8.09 -11.47 -6.58
C PHE A 121 -8.59 -11.72 -7.99
N ALA A 122 -8.04 -10.98 -8.95
CA ALA A 122 -8.29 -11.20 -10.37
C ALA A 122 -7.01 -11.60 -11.07
N ILE A 123 -7.10 -12.52 -12.04
CA ILE A 123 -6.01 -12.92 -12.91
C ILE A 123 -6.51 -12.97 -14.36
N ALA A 124 -5.70 -12.47 -15.25
CA ALA A 124 -5.95 -12.52 -16.69
C ALA A 124 -4.68 -12.86 -17.47
N ASP A 125 -4.84 -13.27 -18.72
CA ASP A 125 -3.74 -13.49 -19.64
C ASP A 125 -3.56 -12.25 -20.53
N VAL A 126 -2.38 -11.64 -20.51
CA VAL A 126 -2.06 -10.54 -21.44
C VAL A 126 -2.04 -11.04 -22.86
N GLY A 127 -2.87 -10.45 -23.71
CA GLY A 127 -3.10 -10.88 -25.08
C GLY A 127 -4.12 -12.00 -25.23
N GLY A 128 -4.63 -12.56 -24.13
CA GLY A 128 -5.78 -13.46 -24.09
C GLY A 128 -7.10 -12.71 -23.85
N ASN A 129 -8.17 -13.47 -23.65
CA ASN A 129 -9.53 -12.94 -23.54
C ASN A 129 -10.23 -13.33 -22.23
N THR A 130 -9.58 -14.08 -21.35
CA THR A 130 -10.21 -14.61 -20.13
C THR A 130 -9.71 -13.88 -18.89
N ILE A 131 -10.63 -13.46 -18.03
CA ILE A 131 -10.36 -12.93 -16.70
C ILE A 131 -11.06 -13.83 -15.68
N MET A 132 -10.33 -14.33 -14.71
CA MET A 132 -10.87 -15.10 -13.60
C MET A 132 -10.82 -14.28 -12.31
N ILE A 133 -11.91 -14.26 -11.58
CA ILE A 133 -12.09 -13.52 -10.33
C ILE A 133 -12.25 -14.52 -9.20
N PHE A 134 -11.47 -14.35 -8.16
CA PHE A 134 -11.46 -15.21 -6.98
C PHE A 134 -11.78 -14.46 -5.71
N GLN A 135 -12.38 -15.18 -4.79
CA GLN A 135 -12.51 -14.80 -3.39
C GLN A 135 -11.84 -15.86 -2.52
N LYS A 136 -11.78 -15.63 -1.23
CA LYS A 136 -11.23 -16.61 -0.28
C LYS A 136 -11.87 -18.00 -0.40
N SER A 137 -13.13 -18.09 -0.80
CA SER A 137 -13.86 -19.34 -1.01
C SER A 137 -13.53 -20.06 -2.32
N GLY A 138 -12.84 -19.43 -3.27
CA GLY A 138 -12.53 -19.96 -4.59
C GLY A 138 -12.98 -19.04 -5.72
N LEU A 139 -13.16 -19.61 -6.91
CA LEU A 139 -13.60 -18.88 -8.10
C LEU A 139 -14.97 -18.22 -7.86
N LYS A 140 -15.02 -16.91 -8.06
CA LYS A 140 -16.25 -16.11 -7.98
C LYS A 140 -16.91 -15.95 -9.33
N GLY A 141 -16.12 -15.80 -10.37
CA GLY A 141 -16.62 -15.62 -11.73
C GLY A 141 -15.49 -15.66 -12.77
N GLU A 142 -15.93 -15.79 -14.01
CA GLU A 142 -15.08 -15.82 -15.19
C GLU A 142 -15.71 -14.91 -16.26
N ILE A 143 -14.87 -14.07 -16.88
CA ILE A 143 -15.26 -13.10 -17.88
C ILE A 143 -14.54 -13.44 -19.17
N GLU A 144 -15.27 -13.56 -20.25
CA GLU A 144 -14.73 -13.64 -21.61
C GLU A 144 -14.85 -12.30 -22.31
N THR A 145 -13.71 -11.68 -22.59
CA THR A 145 -13.66 -10.40 -23.30
C THR A 145 -13.68 -10.57 -24.82
N THR A 146 -14.21 -9.59 -25.53
CA THR A 146 -14.27 -9.63 -27.01
C THR A 146 -12.93 -9.28 -27.68
N LEU A 147 -12.05 -8.62 -26.95
CA LEU A 147 -10.75 -8.16 -27.42
C LEU A 147 -9.64 -8.59 -26.46
N PRO A 148 -8.40 -8.73 -26.94
CA PRO A 148 -7.27 -9.10 -26.09
C PRO A 148 -7.04 -8.13 -24.92
N ILE A 149 -6.73 -8.69 -23.76
CA ILE A 149 -6.53 -7.96 -22.52
C ILE A 149 -5.10 -7.40 -22.47
N GLU A 150 -4.94 -6.15 -22.04
CA GLU A 150 -3.63 -5.54 -21.76
C GLU A 150 -3.41 -5.29 -20.27
N LYS A 151 -4.43 -4.78 -19.59
CA LYS A 151 -4.40 -4.51 -18.13
C LYS A 151 -5.75 -4.76 -17.50
N ILE A 152 -5.75 -5.04 -16.22
CA ILE A 152 -6.95 -5.19 -15.39
C ILE A 152 -6.78 -4.45 -14.07
N SER A 153 -7.88 -4.03 -13.49
CA SER A 153 -7.99 -3.68 -12.09
C SER A 153 -9.32 -4.18 -11.53
N VAL A 154 -9.30 -4.65 -10.27
CA VAL A 154 -10.45 -5.28 -9.61
C VAL A 154 -10.85 -4.52 -8.35
N SER A 155 -12.16 -4.36 -8.14
CA SER A 155 -12.72 -3.85 -6.88
C SER A 155 -12.93 -4.98 -5.86
N ASN A 156 -13.13 -4.62 -4.59
CA ASN A 156 -13.46 -5.61 -3.55
C ASN A 156 -14.85 -6.24 -3.72
N GLN A 157 -15.70 -5.67 -4.59
CA GLN A 157 -16.99 -6.26 -4.97
C GLN A 157 -16.85 -7.26 -6.12
N GLY A 158 -15.71 -7.30 -6.80
CA GLY A 158 -15.43 -8.15 -7.95
C GLY A 158 -15.87 -7.54 -9.28
N ILE A 159 -16.01 -6.22 -9.34
CA ILE A 159 -16.08 -5.49 -10.60
C ILE A 159 -14.66 -5.42 -11.15
N VAL A 160 -14.49 -5.70 -12.44
CA VAL A 160 -13.21 -5.63 -13.13
C VAL A 160 -13.27 -4.63 -14.25
N SER A 161 -12.34 -3.67 -14.24
CA SER A 161 -12.07 -2.81 -15.40
C SER A 161 -10.87 -3.33 -16.15
N ALA A 162 -10.97 -3.40 -17.47
CA ALA A 162 -9.92 -3.89 -18.34
C ALA A 162 -9.59 -2.90 -19.46
N ILE A 163 -8.31 -2.72 -19.76
CA ILE A 163 -7.84 -2.14 -21.02
C ILE A 163 -7.78 -3.28 -22.02
N LEU A 164 -8.55 -3.17 -23.08
CA LEU A 164 -8.65 -4.13 -24.17
C LEU A 164 -8.00 -3.57 -25.42
N LYS A 165 -7.10 -4.36 -26.01
CA LYS A 165 -6.35 -3.99 -27.20
C LYS A 165 -7.19 -4.14 -28.44
N ASN A 166 -7.23 -3.07 -29.25
CA ASN A 166 -7.76 -3.11 -30.60
C ASN A 166 -6.73 -2.47 -31.54
N GLU A 167 -6.64 -2.92 -32.77
CA GLU A 167 -5.68 -2.42 -33.76
C GLU A 167 -5.83 -0.91 -34.01
N SER A 168 -7.04 -0.39 -33.95
CA SER A 168 -7.33 1.02 -34.24
C SER A 168 -7.61 1.86 -33.02
N THR A 169 -8.32 1.34 -32.03
CA THR A 169 -8.78 2.10 -30.87
C THR A 169 -8.94 1.20 -29.66
N PRO A 170 -8.12 1.31 -28.62
CA PRO A 170 -8.27 0.53 -27.40
C PRO A 170 -9.60 0.85 -26.73
N GLN A 171 -10.13 -0.09 -25.96
CA GLN A 171 -11.37 0.07 -25.20
C GLN A 171 -11.07 -0.11 -23.72
N ILE A 172 -11.81 0.58 -22.88
CA ILE A 172 -11.83 0.35 -21.45
C ILE A 172 -13.23 -0.12 -21.10
N ILE A 173 -13.34 -1.35 -20.63
CA ILE A 173 -14.63 -1.95 -20.29
C ILE A 173 -14.62 -2.43 -18.85
N SER A 174 -15.68 -2.08 -18.13
CA SER A 174 -15.91 -2.57 -16.77
C SER A 174 -16.99 -3.64 -16.77
N TYR A 175 -16.71 -4.75 -16.14
CA TYR A 175 -17.55 -5.92 -16.06
C TYR A 175 -17.95 -6.22 -14.61
N ASP A 176 -19.12 -6.81 -14.41
CA ASP A 176 -19.42 -7.50 -13.18
C ASP A 176 -18.74 -8.89 -13.13
N ALA A 177 -18.82 -9.57 -11.98
CA ALA A 177 -18.16 -10.86 -11.80
C ALA A 177 -18.73 -12.00 -12.66
N VAL A 178 -19.85 -11.81 -13.33
CA VAL A 178 -20.45 -12.81 -14.24
C VAL A 178 -20.32 -12.43 -15.73
N GLY A 179 -19.56 -11.35 -16.02
CA GLY A 179 -19.23 -10.94 -17.38
C GLY A 179 -20.21 -9.98 -18.04
N ASN A 180 -21.21 -9.45 -17.30
CA ASN A 180 -22.04 -8.39 -17.86
C ASN A 180 -21.26 -7.08 -17.94
N ILE A 181 -21.35 -6.39 -19.07
CA ILE A 181 -20.76 -5.07 -19.26
C ILE A 181 -21.55 -4.05 -18.41
N LEU A 182 -20.86 -3.39 -17.50
CA LEU A 182 -21.41 -2.30 -16.71
C LEU A 182 -21.19 -0.95 -17.37
N VAL A 183 -19.98 -0.72 -17.88
CA VAL A 183 -19.58 0.52 -18.54
C VAL A 183 -18.60 0.20 -19.66
N GLU A 184 -18.74 0.88 -20.79
CA GLU A 184 -17.83 0.83 -21.92
C GLU A 184 -17.38 2.25 -22.27
N HIS A 185 -16.07 2.50 -22.28
CA HIS A 185 -15.45 3.74 -22.71
C HIS A 185 -14.67 3.52 -24.00
N GLN A 186 -15.06 4.21 -25.03
CA GLN A 186 -14.27 4.28 -26.26
C GLN A 186 -13.18 5.33 -26.13
N VAL A 187 -11.94 4.90 -26.24
CA VAL A 187 -10.79 5.80 -26.15
C VAL A 187 -10.65 6.60 -27.44
N ASN A 188 -10.50 7.91 -27.35
CA ASN A 188 -10.18 8.75 -28.50
C ASN A 188 -8.69 9.09 -28.50
N LEU A 189 -7.91 8.37 -29.31
CA LEU A 189 -6.46 8.51 -29.38
C LEU A 189 -5.99 9.94 -29.69
N ASN A 190 -6.79 10.73 -30.41
CA ASN A 190 -6.43 12.10 -30.78
C ASN A 190 -6.61 13.09 -29.62
N SER A 191 -7.57 12.86 -28.73
CA SER A 191 -7.89 13.75 -27.62
C SER A 191 -7.31 13.27 -26.30
N THR A 192 -7.42 11.98 -25.98
CA THR A 192 -6.97 11.43 -24.71
C THR A 192 -5.61 10.76 -24.80
N GLY A 193 -5.29 10.11 -25.91
CA GLY A 193 -4.11 9.25 -26.06
C GLY A 193 -4.41 7.78 -25.77
N TYR A 194 -3.37 6.97 -25.68
CA TYR A 194 -3.45 5.55 -25.41
C TYR A 194 -3.48 5.29 -23.88
N PRO A 195 -4.41 4.49 -23.35
CA PRO A 195 -4.47 4.17 -21.93
C PRO A 195 -3.31 3.24 -21.56
N ILE A 196 -2.49 3.63 -20.60
CA ILE A 196 -1.30 2.88 -20.20
C ILE A 196 -1.39 2.30 -18.78
N SER A 197 -2.21 2.88 -17.92
CA SER A 197 -2.48 2.37 -16.59
C SER A 197 -3.92 2.70 -16.19
N LEU A 198 -4.49 1.83 -15.36
CA LEU A 198 -5.79 2.06 -14.74
C LEU A 198 -5.82 1.44 -13.35
N ASP A 199 -6.61 2.04 -12.48
CA ASP A 199 -6.94 1.45 -11.19
C ASP A 199 -8.35 1.82 -10.75
N MET A 200 -9.01 0.90 -10.07
CA MET A 200 -10.38 1.02 -9.59
C MET A 200 -10.42 1.16 -8.08
N SER A 201 -11.23 2.08 -7.58
CA SER A 201 -11.46 2.19 -6.15
C SER A 201 -12.06 0.91 -5.56
N ALA A 202 -11.79 0.66 -4.28
CA ALA A 202 -12.22 -0.58 -3.61
C ALA A 202 -13.74 -0.81 -3.68
N ASP A 203 -14.54 0.27 -3.66
CA ASP A 203 -16.00 0.22 -3.81
C ASP A 203 -16.49 -0.01 -5.26
N GLY A 204 -15.59 0.05 -6.25
CA GLY A 204 -15.92 -0.12 -7.66
C GLY A 204 -16.68 1.06 -8.30
N GLU A 205 -16.84 2.19 -7.59
CA GLU A 205 -17.57 3.35 -8.10
C GLU A 205 -16.67 4.31 -8.89
N ASN A 206 -15.35 4.30 -8.64
CA ASN A 206 -14.42 5.21 -9.29
C ASN A 206 -13.34 4.46 -10.06
N LEU A 207 -12.98 4.97 -11.23
CA LEU A 207 -11.90 4.47 -12.06
C LEU A 207 -10.95 5.63 -12.40
N MET A 208 -9.66 5.43 -12.17
CA MET A 208 -8.59 6.34 -12.56
C MET A 208 -7.85 5.72 -13.74
N VAL A 209 -7.59 6.50 -14.78
CA VAL A 209 -6.88 6.03 -15.98
C VAL A 209 -5.80 7.02 -16.35
N SER A 210 -4.61 6.51 -16.63
CA SER A 210 -3.51 7.28 -17.23
C SER A 210 -3.45 7.01 -18.73
N TYR A 211 -3.40 8.09 -19.49
CA TYR A 211 -3.27 8.07 -20.94
C TYR A 211 -1.94 8.68 -21.37
N LEU A 212 -1.34 8.12 -22.41
CA LEU A 212 -0.13 8.63 -23.05
C LEU A 212 -0.42 9.05 -24.47
N SER A 213 -0.02 10.26 -24.82
CA SER A 213 -0.12 10.80 -26.18
C SER A 213 1.18 11.45 -26.62
N THR A 214 1.31 11.64 -27.93
CA THR A 214 2.42 12.39 -28.53
C THR A 214 1.85 13.57 -29.28
N LYS A 215 2.19 14.79 -28.87
CA LYS A 215 1.79 16.02 -29.54
C LYS A 215 3.03 16.78 -29.98
N ASN A 216 3.15 17.02 -31.26
CA ASN A 216 4.30 17.76 -31.87
C ASN A 216 5.67 17.13 -31.50
N GLY A 217 5.73 15.79 -31.41
CA GLY A 217 6.94 15.06 -31.01
C GLY A 217 7.28 15.06 -29.53
N THR A 218 6.42 15.65 -28.68
CA THR A 218 6.59 15.67 -27.23
C THR A 218 5.60 14.72 -26.58
N LEU A 219 6.09 13.91 -25.63
CA LEU A 219 5.25 13.02 -24.82
C LEU A 219 4.43 13.85 -23.83
N LYS A 220 3.16 13.48 -23.70
CA LYS A 220 2.22 14.09 -22.78
C LYS A 220 1.37 12.97 -22.16
N SER A 221 1.19 12.99 -20.84
CA SER A 221 0.20 12.15 -20.18
C SER A 221 -1.02 12.96 -19.75
N MET A 222 -2.16 12.29 -19.70
CA MET A 222 -3.39 12.80 -19.12
C MET A 222 -3.90 11.77 -18.13
N VAL A 223 -4.26 12.20 -16.94
CA VAL A 223 -4.94 11.36 -15.95
C VAL A 223 -6.40 11.76 -15.92
N ALA A 224 -7.28 10.79 -16.06
CA ALA A 224 -8.73 10.98 -16.07
C ALA A 224 -9.38 10.16 -14.93
N PHE A 225 -10.41 10.74 -14.34
CA PHE A 225 -11.20 10.13 -13.30
C PHE A 225 -12.64 9.97 -13.75
N TYR A 226 -13.13 8.78 -13.65
CA TYR A 226 -14.50 8.39 -13.99
C TYR A 226 -15.24 7.99 -12.72
N ASN A 227 -16.51 8.33 -12.63
CA ASN A 227 -17.38 7.91 -11.54
C ASN A 227 -18.61 7.21 -12.08
N PHE A 228 -18.87 6.00 -11.66
CA PHE A 228 -20.01 5.18 -12.12
C PHE A 228 -21.25 5.32 -11.23
N GLY A 229 -21.12 6.05 -10.12
CA GLY A 229 -22.22 6.41 -9.23
C GLY A 229 -23.11 7.51 -9.83
N LYS A 230 -24.03 8.03 -9.03
CA LYS A 230 -25.01 9.03 -9.47
C LYS A 230 -24.38 10.30 -10.04
N GLU A 231 -23.29 10.76 -9.45
CA GLU A 231 -22.61 11.98 -9.87
C GLU A 231 -21.97 11.85 -11.26
N GLY A 232 -21.44 10.69 -11.57
CA GLY A 232 -20.87 10.42 -12.90
C GLY A 232 -21.92 10.17 -13.95
N GLN A 233 -23.04 9.56 -13.61
CA GLN A 233 -24.15 9.34 -14.55
C GLN A 233 -24.75 10.64 -15.11
N GLU A 234 -24.60 11.75 -14.41
CA GLU A 234 -25.00 13.08 -14.86
C GLU A 234 -23.95 13.74 -15.77
N LYS A 235 -22.79 13.14 -15.98
CA LYS A 235 -21.67 13.66 -16.78
C LYS A 235 -21.53 12.90 -18.09
N THR A 236 -20.99 13.57 -19.11
CA THR A 236 -20.63 12.92 -20.36
C THR A 236 -19.53 11.89 -20.11
N ASP A 237 -19.76 10.66 -20.54
CA ASP A 237 -18.82 9.53 -20.39
C ASP A 237 -18.40 9.24 -18.94
N ASN A 238 -19.23 9.61 -17.95
CA ASN A 238 -18.94 9.46 -16.53
C ASN A 238 -17.66 10.21 -16.05
N LEU A 239 -17.12 11.11 -16.87
CA LEU A 239 -15.88 11.83 -16.61
C LEU A 239 -16.09 12.94 -15.59
N ILE A 240 -15.41 12.88 -14.45
CA ILE A 240 -15.54 13.86 -13.36
C ILE A 240 -14.35 14.80 -13.22
N TYR A 241 -13.15 14.38 -13.64
CA TYR A 241 -11.94 15.20 -13.54
C TYR A 241 -10.87 14.73 -14.51
N THR A 242 -10.07 15.66 -15.03
CA THR A 242 -8.86 15.38 -15.81
C THR A 242 -7.71 16.29 -15.39
N GLU A 243 -6.49 15.78 -15.45
CA GLU A 243 -5.26 16.57 -15.30
C GLU A 243 -4.27 16.22 -16.39
N ASP A 244 -3.72 17.23 -17.02
CA ASP A 244 -2.71 17.13 -18.06
C ASP A 244 -1.29 17.24 -17.49
N PHE A 245 -0.41 16.36 -17.91
CA PHE A 245 1.02 16.33 -17.54
C PHE A 245 1.86 16.56 -18.78
N GLU A 246 2.33 17.80 -18.94
CA GLU A 246 3.18 18.17 -20.08
C GLU A 246 4.61 17.68 -19.88
N GLN A 247 5.17 17.03 -20.89
CA GLN A 247 6.56 16.50 -20.89
C GLN A 247 6.86 15.48 -19.76
N THR A 248 5.82 14.82 -19.27
CA THR A 248 5.92 13.83 -18.19
C THR A 248 5.11 12.61 -18.60
N VAL A 249 5.71 11.43 -18.43
CA VAL A 249 4.98 10.17 -18.54
C VAL A 249 4.48 9.80 -17.16
N VAL A 250 3.20 9.43 -17.07
CA VAL A 250 2.57 8.89 -15.85
C VAL A 250 2.33 7.40 -16.07
N PRO A 251 3.31 6.53 -15.82
CA PRO A 251 3.24 5.12 -16.13
C PRO A 251 2.31 4.33 -15.22
N ASP A 252 2.02 4.88 -14.04
CA ASP A 252 1.19 4.17 -13.07
C ASP A 252 0.26 5.08 -12.28
N VAL A 253 -0.92 4.52 -11.95
CA VAL A 253 -1.95 5.16 -11.14
C VAL A 253 -2.56 4.13 -10.21
N PHE A 254 -2.88 4.52 -8.97
CA PHE A 254 -3.51 3.62 -8.01
C PHE A 254 -4.36 4.36 -6.97
N TYR A 255 -5.33 3.66 -6.39
CA TYR A 255 -6.08 4.07 -5.22
C TYR A 255 -5.41 3.55 -3.95
N MET A 256 -5.22 4.41 -2.97
CA MET A 256 -4.80 4.02 -1.62
C MET A 256 -6.00 3.63 -0.75
N ASP A 257 -7.11 4.30 -0.99
CA ASP A 257 -8.42 4.04 -0.39
C ASP A 257 -9.53 4.60 -1.29
N ALA A 258 -10.80 4.52 -0.88
CA ALA A 258 -11.93 4.98 -1.68
C ALA A 258 -11.86 6.48 -2.06
N SER A 259 -11.09 7.29 -1.33
CA SER A 259 -11.05 8.75 -1.49
C SER A 259 -9.68 9.31 -1.88
N THR A 260 -8.64 8.52 -1.77
CA THR A 260 -7.25 8.95 -2.00
C THR A 260 -6.65 8.14 -3.13
N SER A 261 -6.19 8.82 -4.17
CA SER A 261 -5.53 8.20 -5.32
C SER A 261 -4.23 8.91 -5.68
N VAL A 262 -3.37 8.22 -6.41
CA VAL A 262 -2.03 8.67 -6.72
C VAL A 262 -1.72 8.46 -8.20
N ALA A 263 -1.16 9.47 -8.85
CA ALA A 263 -0.54 9.37 -10.15
C ALA A 263 0.97 9.47 -10.00
N VAL A 264 1.70 8.49 -10.51
CA VAL A 264 3.16 8.42 -10.42
C VAL A 264 3.76 8.77 -11.77
N GLY A 265 4.51 9.86 -11.81
CA GLY A 265 5.30 10.28 -12.97
C GLY A 265 6.72 9.74 -12.91
N ASP A 266 7.57 10.18 -13.83
CA ASP A 266 8.97 9.78 -13.90
C ASP A 266 9.81 10.38 -12.75
N ARG A 267 9.48 11.60 -12.29
CA ARG A 267 10.18 12.33 -11.22
C ARG A 267 9.26 13.08 -10.27
N SER A 268 8.00 12.73 -10.25
CA SER A 268 7.02 13.33 -9.35
C SER A 268 5.86 12.40 -9.16
N PHE A 269 5.12 12.61 -8.10
CA PHE A 269 3.81 11.99 -7.92
C PHE A 269 2.81 13.03 -7.45
N VAL A 270 1.55 12.79 -7.80
CA VAL A 270 0.43 13.65 -7.44
C VAL A 270 -0.56 12.84 -6.62
N ILE A 271 -0.97 13.40 -5.49
CA ILE A 271 -2.02 12.84 -4.65
C ILE A 271 -3.31 13.61 -4.91
N TYR A 272 -4.36 12.86 -5.15
CA TYR A 272 -5.72 13.36 -5.31
C TYR A 272 -6.59 12.96 -4.14
N GLU A 273 -7.62 13.75 -3.87
CA GLU A 273 -8.60 13.50 -2.82
C GLU A 273 -10.00 13.74 -3.32
N GLY A 274 -10.91 12.84 -2.97
CA GLY A 274 -12.34 12.92 -3.29
C GLY A 274 -12.86 11.74 -4.08
N THR A 275 -14.12 11.40 -3.85
CA THR A 275 -14.84 10.32 -4.55
C THR A 275 -15.77 10.88 -5.63
N LYS A 276 -16.56 11.91 -5.29
CA LYS A 276 -17.56 12.54 -6.16
C LYS A 276 -17.03 13.78 -6.87
N SER A 277 -16.07 14.44 -6.26
CA SER A 277 -15.38 15.61 -6.77
C SER A 277 -13.91 15.48 -6.45
N VAL A 278 -13.16 15.02 -7.43
CA VAL A 278 -11.71 14.83 -7.32
C VAL A 278 -11.01 16.18 -7.35
N LYS A 279 -10.04 16.35 -6.47
CA LYS A 279 -9.16 17.53 -6.39
C LYS A 279 -7.72 17.11 -6.22
N LYS A 280 -6.84 17.81 -6.88
CA LYS A 280 -5.40 17.72 -6.61
C LYS A 280 -5.13 18.20 -5.18
N LYS A 281 -4.59 17.33 -4.34
CA LYS A 281 -4.23 17.63 -2.96
C LYS A 281 -2.81 18.18 -2.88
N THR A 282 -1.87 17.46 -3.46
CA THR A 282 -0.47 17.85 -3.47
C THR A 282 0.28 17.21 -4.64
N GLU A 283 1.34 17.85 -5.05
CA GLU A 283 2.34 17.31 -5.97
C GLU A 283 3.68 17.33 -5.29
N VAL A 284 4.36 16.20 -5.30
CA VAL A 284 5.70 16.05 -4.73
C VAL A 284 6.68 15.79 -5.87
N LYS A 285 7.69 16.67 -5.99
CA LYS A 285 8.77 16.50 -6.96
C LYS A 285 9.93 15.78 -6.31
N LEU A 286 10.45 14.80 -7.02
CA LEU A 286 11.58 13.99 -6.60
C LEU A 286 12.85 14.47 -7.32
N ASN A 287 13.97 14.48 -6.61
CA ASN A 287 15.24 14.95 -7.18
C ASN A 287 15.87 13.92 -8.14
N GLN A 288 15.36 12.70 -8.12
CA GLN A 288 15.88 11.56 -8.86
C GLN A 288 14.74 10.85 -9.58
N GLU A 289 15.11 10.04 -10.57
CA GLU A 289 14.18 9.22 -11.34
C GLU A 289 13.67 8.04 -10.50
N ILE A 290 12.37 7.80 -10.56
CA ILE A 290 11.72 6.65 -9.91
C ILE A 290 12.10 5.38 -10.68
N ARG A 291 12.66 4.42 -9.97
CA ARG A 291 12.97 3.10 -10.51
C ARG A 291 11.86 2.09 -10.27
N SER A 292 11.28 2.12 -9.10
CA SER A 292 10.09 1.34 -8.77
C SER A 292 9.27 2.05 -7.69
N GLU A 293 7.98 1.78 -7.71
CA GLU A 293 7.03 2.22 -6.72
C GLU A 293 6.52 1.01 -5.92
N PHE A 294 6.04 1.26 -4.72
CA PHE A 294 5.32 0.31 -3.88
C PHE A 294 4.44 1.08 -2.89
N HIS A 295 3.25 0.59 -2.65
CA HIS A 295 2.30 1.32 -1.83
C HIS A 295 1.48 0.40 -0.90
N SER A 296 0.77 1.02 0.01
CA SER A 296 -0.25 0.43 0.86
C SER A 296 -1.42 1.41 1.00
N ASP A 297 -2.39 1.04 1.79
CA ASP A 297 -3.49 1.92 2.20
C ASP A 297 -3.06 3.18 2.96
N ARG A 298 -1.81 3.26 3.46
CA ARG A 298 -1.30 4.37 4.29
C ARG A 298 -0.09 5.08 3.73
N TYR A 299 0.73 4.41 2.95
CA TYR A 299 2.03 4.89 2.54
C TYR A 299 2.29 4.70 1.05
N ILE A 300 3.05 5.63 0.48
CA ILE A 300 3.56 5.61 -0.88
C ILE A 300 5.08 5.53 -0.78
N GLY A 301 5.68 4.52 -1.36
CA GLY A 301 7.12 4.30 -1.34
C GLY A 301 7.74 4.32 -2.73
N PHE A 302 8.96 4.82 -2.81
CA PHE A 302 9.74 4.85 -4.04
C PHE A 302 11.15 4.35 -3.81
N ILE A 303 11.65 3.61 -4.78
CA ILE A 303 13.07 3.35 -4.94
C ILE A 303 13.59 4.27 -6.03
N LEU A 304 14.54 5.09 -5.68
CA LEU A 304 15.16 6.07 -6.57
C LEU A 304 16.57 5.62 -6.93
N THR A 305 17.01 5.94 -8.14
CA THR A 305 18.39 5.68 -8.59
C THR A 305 19.30 6.78 -8.08
N ASN A 306 20.28 6.45 -7.26
CA ASN A 306 21.29 7.41 -6.83
C ASN A 306 22.34 7.59 -7.94
N LYS A 307 22.36 8.76 -8.60
CA LYS A 307 23.28 9.04 -9.73
C LYS A 307 24.74 9.19 -9.31
N ASP A 308 24.98 9.60 -8.08
CA ASP A 308 26.33 9.98 -7.60
C ASP A 308 26.98 8.89 -6.74
N LYS A 309 26.22 7.86 -6.36
CA LYS A 309 26.66 6.76 -5.49
C LYS A 309 26.16 5.43 -6.03
N SER A 310 26.95 4.38 -5.85
CA SER A 310 26.48 3.02 -6.09
C SER A 310 25.41 2.65 -5.05
N GLY A 311 24.15 2.49 -5.47
CA GLY A 311 23.05 2.11 -4.58
C GLY A 311 21.75 2.83 -4.95
N TYR A 312 20.79 2.69 -4.08
CA TYR A 312 19.43 3.21 -4.24
C TYR A 312 19.07 4.05 -3.02
N GLU A 313 18.07 4.89 -3.20
CA GLU A 313 17.45 5.66 -2.13
C GLU A 313 16.00 5.20 -1.96
N VAL A 314 15.61 4.83 -0.73
CA VAL A 314 14.23 4.49 -0.38
C VAL A 314 13.58 5.70 0.23
N GLN A 315 12.53 6.19 -0.38
CA GLN A 315 11.70 7.26 0.15
C GLN A 315 10.30 6.77 0.42
N LEU A 316 9.74 7.14 1.57
CA LEU A 316 8.36 6.82 1.98
C LEU A 316 7.61 8.10 2.31
N TYR A 317 6.39 8.19 1.85
CA TYR A 317 5.48 9.32 2.03
C TYR A 317 4.15 8.88 2.60
N ASP A 318 3.52 9.74 3.38
CA ASP A 318 2.13 9.55 3.81
C ASP A 318 1.12 10.11 2.78
N LYS A 319 -0.17 9.91 3.04
CA LYS A 319 -1.29 10.42 2.21
C LYS A 319 -1.36 11.96 2.10
N THR A 320 -0.54 12.69 2.83
CA THR A 320 -0.44 14.15 2.73
C THR A 320 0.70 14.59 1.83
N GLY A 321 1.54 13.65 1.38
CA GLY A 321 2.76 13.92 0.62
C GLY A 321 3.94 14.30 1.52
N LYS A 322 3.82 14.14 2.85
CA LYS A 322 4.92 14.36 3.77
C LYS A 322 5.86 13.16 3.74
N GLN A 323 7.15 13.43 3.53
CA GLN A 323 8.19 12.42 3.59
C GLN A 323 8.39 11.92 5.03
N ILE A 324 8.30 10.61 5.21
CA ILE A 324 8.46 9.92 6.50
C ILE A 324 9.82 9.26 6.59
N ILE A 325 10.24 8.60 5.51
CA ILE A 325 11.53 7.91 5.43
C ILE A 325 12.30 8.44 4.22
N ASN A 326 13.59 8.63 4.42
CA ASN A 326 14.58 8.81 3.37
C ASN A 326 15.85 8.08 3.81
N ARG A 327 16.17 6.95 3.14
CA ARG A 327 17.33 6.12 3.47
C ARG A 327 18.05 5.64 2.23
N GLU A 328 19.38 5.77 2.26
CA GLU A 328 20.24 5.11 1.28
C GLU A 328 20.35 3.62 1.60
N ILE A 329 20.28 2.79 0.57
CA ILE A 329 20.49 1.36 0.63
C ILE A 329 21.60 0.96 -0.33
N THR A 330 22.45 0.03 0.13
CA THR A 330 23.52 -0.56 -0.66
C THR A 330 23.15 -1.98 -1.06
N GLY A 331 23.44 -2.36 -2.29
CA GLY A 331 23.14 -3.68 -2.85
C GLY A 331 21.96 -3.67 -3.81
N GLU A 332 21.83 -4.74 -4.56
CA GLU A 332 20.71 -4.92 -5.48
C GLU A 332 19.51 -5.52 -4.76
N TYR A 333 18.32 -5.04 -5.09
CA TYR A 333 17.05 -5.56 -4.57
C TYR A 333 16.26 -6.20 -5.71
N SER A 334 15.47 -7.21 -5.37
CA SER A 334 14.55 -7.86 -6.31
C SER A 334 13.11 -7.40 -6.14
N HIS A 335 12.67 -7.23 -4.90
CA HIS A 335 11.30 -6.86 -4.57
C HIS A 335 11.25 -5.98 -3.32
N VAL A 336 10.32 -5.03 -3.32
CA VAL A 336 9.99 -4.19 -2.16
C VAL A 336 8.49 -4.22 -1.95
N LYS A 337 8.04 -4.37 -0.72
CA LYS A 337 6.61 -4.32 -0.34
C LYS A 337 6.44 -3.67 1.02
N ILE A 338 5.29 -3.07 1.25
CA ILE A 338 4.85 -2.61 2.57
C ILE A 338 3.95 -3.70 3.17
N ALA A 339 4.25 -4.07 4.41
CA ALA A 339 3.43 -4.99 5.19
C ALA A 339 3.13 -4.35 6.56
N GLY A 340 1.92 -3.82 6.70
CA GLY A 340 1.55 -3.00 7.86
C GLY A 340 2.36 -1.71 7.92
N ASP A 341 3.15 -1.53 8.97
CA ASP A 341 4.04 -0.37 9.16
C ASP A 341 5.50 -0.67 8.81
N GLU A 342 5.78 -1.81 8.16
CA GLU A 342 7.13 -2.26 7.83
C GLU A 342 7.36 -2.28 6.32
N ILE A 343 8.56 -1.85 5.89
CA ILE A 343 9.04 -2.02 4.51
C ILE A 343 9.87 -3.31 4.48
N ILE A 344 9.43 -4.26 3.68
CA ILE A 344 10.14 -5.52 3.46
C ILE A 344 10.86 -5.42 2.12
N MET A 345 12.19 -5.53 2.14
CA MET A 345 13.04 -5.54 0.96
C MET A 345 13.75 -6.88 0.82
N PHE A 346 13.64 -7.48 -0.34
CA PHE A 346 14.40 -8.67 -0.68
C PHE A 346 15.66 -8.23 -1.45
N LEU A 347 16.79 -8.35 -0.77
CA LEU A 347 18.08 -8.06 -1.41
C LEU A 347 18.51 -9.30 -2.20
N SER A 348 18.89 -9.12 -3.45
CA SER A 348 19.46 -10.19 -4.25
C SER A 348 20.90 -10.47 -3.80
N LEU A 349 21.11 -11.60 -3.12
CA LEU A 349 22.44 -12.06 -2.72
C LEU A 349 23.11 -12.90 -3.85
N ILE A 350 22.63 -12.84 -5.08
CA ILE A 350 23.24 -13.58 -6.18
C ILE A 350 24.45 -12.83 -6.72
N HIS A 351 25.53 -12.82 -5.98
CA HIS A 351 26.86 -12.91 -6.58
C HIS A 351 27.20 -14.39 -6.75
N ILE A 352 26.68 -15.00 -7.80
CA ILE A 352 27.31 -16.20 -8.34
C ILE A 352 28.56 -15.68 -9.07
N SER A 353 29.69 -15.66 -8.36
CA SER A 353 30.99 -15.66 -9.01
C SER A 353 31.03 -16.96 -9.84
N GLU A 354 30.92 -16.85 -11.16
CA GLU A 354 31.27 -17.97 -12.02
C GLU A 354 32.66 -18.46 -11.62
N PRO A 355 32.84 -19.79 -11.38
CA PRO A 355 34.15 -20.32 -11.14
C PRO A 355 34.96 -20.10 -12.44
N THR A 356 35.93 -19.24 -12.39
CA THR A 356 36.90 -19.04 -13.44
C THR A 356 37.46 -20.40 -13.78
N ARG A 357 37.04 -20.98 -14.91
CA ARG A 357 37.69 -22.12 -15.50
C ARG A 357 39.13 -21.72 -15.83
N ARG A 358 40.05 -22.08 -14.95
CA ARG A 358 41.48 -22.14 -15.33
C ARG A 358 41.62 -23.22 -16.38
N SER A 359 41.76 -22.83 -17.63
CA SER A 359 42.30 -23.68 -18.66
C SER A 359 43.78 -23.85 -18.36
N TYR A 360 44.19 -25.07 -17.99
CA TYR A 360 45.57 -25.47 -18.08
C TYR A 360 45.77 -25.96 -19.53
N ILE A 361 46.70 -25.29 -20.21
CA ILE A 361 47.37 -25.80 -21.41
C ILE A 361 48.48 -26.73 -20.95
#